data_7fbf6aaee6b63a25f19d3e612eb8d3ba
#
_entry.id   7fbf6aaee6b63a25f19d3e612eb8d3ba
#
_cell.length_a   1.000
_cell.length_b   1.000
_cell.length_c   1.000
_cell.angle_alpha   90.00
_cell.angle_beta   90.00
_cell.angle_gamma   90.00
#
_symmetry.space_group_name_H-M   'P 1'
#
loop_
_entity.id
_entity.type
_entity.pdbx_description
1 polymer ?
#
loop_
_entity_poly.entity_id
_entity_poly.type
_entity_poly.pdbx_seq_one_letter_code
_entity_poly.pdbx_strand_id
1 'polypeptide(L)'
;MMLKAITGYSTAADSAAAGREAAAMIKKDLKAPNMAFVYSGVQYDQKELMNSISGELPGVPLIGNTSFTGVITPDGFKGGEDCFVGIMAMEDPYMKVGVAGMPKTGDARATGKAVAEAALKNAGRNTAPDYFYMSAPPGEEETYLKGISDVIGRVPFFGGSAADNTIAGEWLLYTDKMVTPDGVSVAFFYTDKPFANKFTGAYNETGNMGIITKLDGKRTLMEIDGVPAVKKYMEWTGQPEEACMGGNLLATCVTAPLGVKDRLGELTAVRHPMNGNDDYSMAVGNDMAEGTAVIQLEASVDELIASVGKTLAELKGKMNGKEIGALHLVHCGGRRAGIDSRIDEVTKEIKSQVGDIPFITEFTFGEYGYEDDGRNTCGGLMLSFTAFGK
;
A
#
# COMPACT_ATOMS: atom_id res chain seq x y z
N MET A 1 18.78 -16.56 16.79
CA MET A 1 18.48 -15.14 17.09
C MET A 1 17.09 -14.84 16.55
N MET A 2 16.39 -13.90 17.17
CA MET A 2 15.03 -13.52 16.78
C MET A 2 15.11 -12.28 15.87
N LEU A 3 14.11 -12.09 15.00
CA LEU A 3 13.94 -10.86 14.24
C LEU A 3 13.95 -9.65 15.17
N LYS A 4 14.76 -8.67 14.86
CA LYS A 4 14.76 -7.34 15.48
C LYS A 4 14.33 -6.32 14.43
N ALA A 5 13.53 -5.36 14.82
CA ALA A 5 13.18 -4.22 13.99
C ALA A 5 13.27 -2.93 14.80
N ILE A 6 13.66 -1.87 14.15
CA ILE A 6 13.72 -0.52 14.74
C ILE A 6 13.10 0.44 13.74
N THR A 7 12.33 1.39 14.28
CA THR A 7 11.75 2.47 13.50
C THR A 7 12.42 3.79 13.85
N GLY A 8 12.84 4.54 12.84
CA GLY A 8 13.39 5.89 12.96
C GLY A 8 12.59 6.87 12.12
N TYR A 9 12.66 8.16 12.46
CA TYR A 9 11.96 9.21 11.72
C TYR A 9 12.68 10.56 11.85
N SER A 10 12.34 11.48 10.96
CA SER A 10 12.68 12.89 11.08
C SER A 10 11.60 13.78 10.45
N THR A 11 11.49 15.00 10.94
CA THR A 11 10.66 16.07 10.37
C THR A 11 11.52 17.29 9.98
N ALA A 12 12.83 17.14 9.90
CA ALA A 12 13.72 18.19 9.44
C ALA A 12 13.39 18.58 7.99
N ALA A 13 13.42 19.87 7.67
CA ALA A 13 13.10 20.35 6.33
C ALA A 13 14.22 20.07 5.30
N ASP A 14 15.46 19.95 5.74
CA ASP A 14 16.60 19.63 4.87
C ASP A 14 16.65 18.13 4.60
N SER A 15 16.68 17.73 3.34
CA SER A 15 16.61 16.33 2.90
C SER A 15 17.74 15.48 3.48
N ALA A 16 18.98 16.00 3.46
CA ALA A 16 20.14 15.27 3.95
C ALA A 16 20.13 15.17 5.47
N ALA A 17 19.71 16.21 6.18
CA ALA A 17 19.57 16.17 7.64
C ALA A 17 18.48 15.18 8.05
N ALA A 18 17.32 15.22 7.41
CA ALA A 18 16.21 14.30 7.68
C ALA A 18 16.64 12.83 7.52
N GLY A 19 17.35 12.51 6.44
CA GLY A 19 17.85 11.16 6.20
C GLY A 19 18.86 10.70 7.26
N ARG A 20 19.81 11.57 7.64
CA ARG A 20 20.79 11.26 8.70
C ARG A 20 20.12 11.05 10.06
N GLU A 21 19.20 11.92 10.45
CA GLU A 21 18.49 11.84 11.74
C GLU A 21 17.71 10.53 11.85
N ALA A 22 16.89 10.22 10.85
CA ALA A 22 16.08 9.00 10.83
C ALA A 22 16.97 7.74 10.83
N ALA A 23 18.02 7.70 10.02
CA ALA A 23 18.95 6.57 9.95
C ALA A 23 19.81 6.40 11.22
N ALA A 24 20.16 7.48 11.89
CA ALA A 24 20.91 7.42 13.16
C ALA A 24 20.12 6.68 14.26
N MET A 25 18.79 6.79 14.28
CA MET A 25 17.95 6.02 15.22
C MET A 25 18.05 4.52 14.97
N ILE A 26 18.13 4.09 13.70
CA ILE A 26 18.32 2.70 13.31
C ILE A 26 19.70 2.18 13.74
N LYS A 27 20.73 2.94 13.39
CA LYS A 27 22.15 2.56 13.60
C LYS A 27 22.50 2.38 15.08
N LYS A 28 21.79 3.07 15.97
CA LYS A 28 21.99 2.96 17.42
C LYS A 28 21.74 1.54 17.93
N ASP A 29 20.72 0.85 17.40
CA ASP A 29 20.22 -0.41 17.97
C ASP A 29 20.36 -1.62 17.03
N LEU A 30 20.49 -1.42 15.71
CA LEU A 30 20.75 -2.47 14.73
C LEU A 30 22.18 -2.34 14.17
N LYS A 31 22.86 -3.49 14.03
CA LYS A 31 24.25 -3.54 13.57
C LYS A 31 24.41 -4.01 12.13
N ALA A 32 23.55 -4.89 11.69
CA ALA A 32 23.58 -5.50 10.36
C ALA A 32 22.16 -5.71 9.79
N PRO A 33 21.38 -4.63 9.57
CA PRO A 33 20.05 -4.78 9.00
C PRO A 33 20.08 -5.48 7.64
N ASN A 34 19.13 -6.37 7.41
CA ASN A 34 18.97 -7.06 6.13
C ASN A 34 18.38 -6.13 5.07
N MET A 35 17.54 -5.18 5.50
CA MET A 35 16.93 -4.17 4.67
C MET A 35 16.26 -3.07 5.50
N ALA A 36 15.87 -1.98 4.85
CA ALA A 36 15.00 -0.98 5.45
C ALA A 36 13.91 -0.50 4.49
N PHE A 37 12.67 -0.39 5.01
CA PHE A 37 11.60 0.36 4.38
C PHE A 37 11.78 1.83 4.66
N VAL A 38 11.54 2.69 3.65
CA VAL A 38 11.66 4.14 3.76
C VAL A 38 10.42 4.79 3.15
N TYR A 39 9.75 5.65 3.89
CA TYR A 39 8.58 6.40 3.43
C TYR A 39 8.75 7.88 3.74
N SER A 40 8.51 8.75 2.77
CA SER A 40 8.77 10.18 2.92
C SER A 40 7.75 11.04 2.20
N GLY A 41 7.70 12.32 2.56
CA GLY A 41 6.95 13.33 1.82
C GLY A 41 7.63 13.68 0.50
N VAL A 42 6.83 14.13 -0.47
CA VAL A 42 7.31 14.59 -1.79
C VAL A 42 8.10 15.90 -1.71
N GLN A 43 8.07 16.60 -0.57
CA GLN A 43 8.76 17.87 -0.37
C GLN A 43 10.29 17.75 -0.39
N TYR A 44 10.83 16.54 -0.14
CA TYR A 44 12.27 16.31 -0.15
C TYR A 44 12.84 16.12 -1.56
N ASP A 45 14.12 16.50 -1.75
CA ASP A 45 14.93 15.90 -2.80
C ASP A 45 15.18 14.43 -2.42
N GLN A 46 14.46 13.52 -3.08
CA GLN A 46 14.49 12.09 -2.77
C GLN A 46 15.86 11.46 -3.03
N LYS A 47 16.64 11.98 -3.99
CA LYS A 47 18.00 11.47 -4.23
C LYS A 47 18.92 11.83 -3.09
N GLU A 48 18.85 13.08 -2.61
CA GLU A 48 19.64 13.54 -1.49
C GLU A 48 19.25 12.82 -0.20
N LEU A 49 17.94 12.65 0.06
CA LEU A 49 17.42 11.89 1.18
C LEU A 49 17.94 10.45 1.18
N MET A 50 17.77 9.72 0.07
CA MET A 50 18.19 8.32 -0.06
C MET A 50 19.72 8.16 0.04
N ASN A 51 20.49 9.09 -0.53
CA ASN A 51 21.95 9.09 -0.41
C ASN A 51 22.39 9.28 1.04
N SER A 52 21.75 10.17 1.78
CA SER A 52 22.08 10.43 3.19
C SER A 52 21.75 9.23 4.08
N ILE A 53 20.60 8.57 3.85
CA ILE A 53 20.23 7.33 4.55
C ILE A 53 21.25 6.21 4.24
N SER A 54 21.59 6.02 2.95
CA SER A 54 22.58 5.01 2.54
C SER A 54 23.98 5.27 3.11
N GLY A 55 24.34 6.54 3.28
CA GLY A 55 25.59 6.94 3.91
C GLY A 55 25.68 6.54 5.39
N GLU A 56 24.57 6.61 6.11
CA GLU A 56 24.48 6.20 7.52
C GLU A 56 24.27 4.69 7.68
N LEU A 57 23.64 4.02 6.71
CA LEU A 57 23.35 2.58 6.69
C LEU A 57 24.07 1.90 5.50
N PRO A 58 25.40 1.92 5.44
CA PRO A 58 26.14 1.45 4.28
C PRO A 58 25.91 -0.05 4.00
N GLY A 59 25.55 -0.35 2.76
CA GLY A 59 25.29 -1.72 2.31
C GLY A 59 23.94 -2.30 2.71
N VAL A 60 23.10 -1.56 3.41
CA VAL A 60 21.72 -1.96 3.73
C VAL A 60 20.83 -1.67 2.51
N PRO A 61 20.17 -2.68 1.93
CA PRO A 61 19.21 -2.45 0.85
C PRO A 61 18.03 -1.61 1.35
N LEU A 62 17.72 -0.54 0.64
CA LEU A 62 16.60 0.36 0.93
C LEU A 62 15.49 0.17 -0.11
N ILE A 63 14.23 0.23 0.32
CA ILE A 63 13.07 0.21 -0.56
C ILE A 63 11.96 1.07 0.02
N GLY A 64 11.22 1.74 -0.84
CA GLY A 64 10.04 2.51 -0.42
C GLY A 64 9.51 3.43 -1.49
N ASN A 65 8.71 4.37 -1.03
CA ASN A 65 8.00 5.31 -1.89
C ASN A 65 7.59 6.57 -1.10
N THR A 66 7.19 7.59 -1.82
CA THR A 66 6.53 8.74 -1.21
C THR A 66 5.15 8.34 -0.70
N SER A 67 4.79 8.84 0.48
CA SER A 67 3.57 8.53 1.24
C SER A 67 2.66 9.75 1.30
N PHE A 68 1.32 9.55 1.23
CA PHE A 68 0.35 10.64 1.27
C PHE A 68 0.31 11.31 2.64
N THR A 69 0.78 12.53 2.73
CA THR A 69 0.70 13.45 3.88
C THR A 69 1.29 12.96 5.20
N GLY A 70 1.97 11.83 5.27
CA GLY A 70 2.58 11.39 6.53
C GLY A 70 2.96 9.93 6.60
N VAL A 71 3.47 9.56 7.78
CA VAL A 71 3.72 8.19 8.26
C VAL A 71 3.30 8.08 9.72
N ILE A 72 2.97 6.87 10.20
CA ILE A 72 2.81 6.61 11.64
C ILE A 72 3.91 5.67 12.09
N THR A 73 4.56 6.04 13.18
CA THR A 73 5.62 5.26 13.85
C THR A 73 5.21 4.99 15.30
N PRO A 74 5.95 4.20 16.07
CA PRO A 74 5.72 4.08 17.52
C PRO A 74 5.66 5.43 18.26
N ASP A 75 6.34 6.46 17.72
CA ASP A 75 6.34 7.83 18.28
C ASP A 75 5.18 8.71 17.77
N GLY A 76 4.23 8.12 17.04
CA GLY A 76 3.02 8.80 16.56
C GLY A 76 3.05 9.17 15.09
N PHE A 77 2.05 9.95 14.67
CA PHE A 77 1.96 10.49 13.32
C PHE A 77 3.03 11.55 13.07
N LYS A 78 3.66 11.50 11.91
CA LYS A 78 4.64 12.47 11.40
C LYS A 78 4.21 12.90 10.01
N GLY A 79 4.04 14.18 9.77
CA GLY A 79 3.57 14.72 8.50
C GLY A 79 2.52 15.82 8.68
N GLY A 80 1.49 15.82 7.85
CA GLY A 80 0.57 16.96 7.71
C GLY A 80 1.18 17.99 6.76
N GLU A 81 1.39 19.21 7.24
CA GLU A 81 2.10 20.27 6.52
C GLU A 81 3.63 20.15 6.65
N ASP A 82 4.11 19.43 7.67
CA ASP A 82 5.53 19.24 7.92
C ASP A 82 6.16 18.25 6.91
N CYS A 83 7.44 18.44 6.61
CA CYS A 83 8.24 17.40 5.96
C CYS A 83 8.33 16.18 6.87
N PHE A 84 8.43 14.98 6.29
CA PHE A 84 8.57 13.76 7.07
C PHE A 84 9.32 12.67 6.32
N VAL A 85 10.08 11.89 7.07
CA VAL A 85 10.59 10.59 6.65
C VAL A 85 10.44 9.60 7.80
N GLY A 86 9.99 8.39 7.48
CA GLY A 86 9.97 7.24 8.40
C GLY A 86 10.75 6.08 7.80
N ILE A 87 11.52 5.40 8.65
CA ILE A 87 12.34 4.23 8.29
C ILE A 87 11.99 3.10 9.24
N MET A 88 11.77 1.89 8.73
CA MET A 88 11.77 0.67 9.54
C MET A 88 12.80 -0.30 8.99
N ALA A 89 13.84 -0.58 9.75
CA ALA A 89 14.85 -1.56 9.40
C ALA A 89 14.67 -2.87 10.17
N MET A 90 15.00 -3.97 9.53
CA MET A 90 14.87 -5.32 10.07
C MET A 90 16.23 -6.04 10.05
N GLU A 91 16.54 -6.75 11.13
CA GLU A 91 17.75 -7.54 11.30
C GLU A 91 17.41 -8.95 11.76
N ASP A 92 17.68 -9.95 10.92
CA ASP A 92 17.60 -11.38 11.24
C ASP A 92 18.69 -12.13 10.48
N PRO A 93 19.64 -12.79 11.16
CA PRO A 93 20.77 -13.46 10.50
C PRO A 93 20.33 -14.64 9.61
N TYR A 94 19.13 -15.13 9.74
CA TYR A 94 18.59 -16.25 8.95
C TYR A 94 17.71 -15.78 7.77
N MET A 95 17.35 -14.50 7.73
CA MET A 95 16.59 -13.92 6.64
C MET A 95 17.53 -13.50 5.48
N LYS A 96 17.14 -13.82 4.24
CA LYS A 96 17.74 -13.26 3.04
C LYS A 96 16.73 -12.37 2.35
N VAL A 97 17.17 -11.22 1.90
CA VAL A 97 16.33 -10.28 1.18
C VAL A 97 16.99 -9.90 -0.15
N GLY A 98 16.20 -9.89 -1.22
CA GLY A 98 16.63 -9.37 -2.51
C GLY A 98 15.80 -8.16 -2.88
N VAL A 99 16.38 -6.96 -2.76
CA VAL A 99 15.74 -5.71 -3.17
C VAL A 99 16.14 -5.37 -4.60
N ALA A 100 15.17 -5.00 -5.43
CA ALA A 100 15.40 -4.49 -6.76
C ALA A 100 14.38 -3.40 -7.10
N GLY A 101 14.80 -2.42 -7.88
CA GLY A 101 13.94 -1.41 -8.46
C GLY A 101 14.28 -1.23 -9.94
N MET A 102 13.26 -0.95 -10.76
CA MET A 102 13.44 -0.77 -12.19
C MET A 102 12.50 0.31 -12.72
N PRO A 103 13.03 1.38 -13.34
CA PRO A 103 12.20 2.32 -14.07
C PRO A 103 11.47 1.59 -15.20
N LYS A 104 10.27 2.02 -15.52
CA LYS A 104 9.51 1.45 -16.63
C LYS A 104 10.20 1.77 -17.96
N THR A 105 10.47 0.74 -18.73
CA THR A 105 10.98 0.84 -20.09
C THR A 105 10.05 0.06 -21.01
N GLY A 106 9.10 0.76 -21.64
CA GLY A 106 8.10 0.15 -22.51
C GLY A 106 6.92 -0.46 -21.74
N ASP A 107 6.78 -1.79 -21.74
CA ASP A 107 5.65 -2.52 -21.16
C ASP A 107 5.86 -2.80 -19.67
N ALA A 108 4.82 -2.51 -18.86
CA ALA A 108 4.83 -2.73 -17.42
C ALA A 108 5.00 -4.22 -17.03
N ARG A 109 4.44 -5.17 -17.82
CA ARG A 109 4.62 -6.60 -17.57
C ARG A 109 6.06 -7.06 -17.79
N ALA A 110 6.72 -6.55 -18.86
CA ALA A 110 8.12 -6.84 -19.11
C ALA A 110 9.02 -6.25 -18.01
N THR A 111 8.71 -5.03 -17.54
CA THR A 111 9.42 -4.41 -16.41
C THR A 111 9.24 -5.19 -15.12
N GLY A 112 8.00 -5.67 -14.83
CA GLY A 112 7.72 -6.54 -13.70
C GLY A 112 8.49 -7.85 -13.72
N LYS A 113 8.63 -8.46 -14.89
CA LYS A 113 9.47 -9.65 -15.09
C LYS A 113 10.95 -9.35 -14.80
N ALA A 114 11.48 -8.28 -15.36
CA ALA A 114 12.88 -7.91 -15.22
C ALA A 114 13.25 -7.54 -13.76
N VAL A 115 12.38 -6.85 -13.03
CA VAL A 115 12.63 -6.52 -11.62
C VAL A 115 12.61 -7.77 -10.75
N ALA A 116 11.74 -8.76 -11.03
CA ALA A 116 11.71 -10.02 -10.31
C ALA A 116 13.00 -10.83 -10.51
N GLU A 117 13.49 -10.93 -11.75
CA GLU A 117 14.78 -11.57 -12.06
C GLU A 117 15.95 -10.89 -11.34
N ALA A 118 15.94 -9.56 -11.28
CA ALA A 118 16.96 -8.79 -10.56
C ALA A 118 16.89 -9.04 -9.04
N ALA A 119 15.68 -9.11 -8.46
CA ALA A 119 15.51 -9.39 -7.03
C ALA A 119 15.96 -10.80 -6.66
N LEU A 120 15.66 -11.82 -7.47
CA LEU A 120 16.21 -13.18 -7.30
C LEU A 120 17.73 -13.16 -7.25
N LYS A 121 18.35 -12.47 -8.22
CA LYS A 121 19.81 -12.35 -8.30
C LYS A 121 20.38 -11.64 -7.07
N ASN A 122 19.75 -10.54 -6.63
CA ASN A 122 20.22 -9.78 -5.46
C ASN A 122 20.07 -10.58 -4.15
N ALA A 123 19.06 -11.46 -4.05
CA ALA A 123 18.93 -12.39 -2.93
C ALA A 123 19.95 -13.56 -2.98
N GLY A 124 20.63 -13.75 -4.12
CA GLY A 124 21.45 -14.96 -4.36
C GLY A 124 20.61 -16.24 -4.43
N ARG A 125 19.39 -16.15 -4.98
CA ARG A 125 18.41 -17.24 -5.08
C ARG A 125 17.93 -17.43 -6.52
N ASN A 126 17.45 -18.64 -6.81
CA ASN A 126 16.83 -19.02 -8.07
C ASN A 126 15.45 -19.67 -7.88
N THR A 127 14.93 -19.65 -6.67
CA THR A 127 13.59 -20.15 -6.29
C THR A 127 12.70 -18.98 -5.91
N ALA A 128 11.39 -19.16 -5.97
CA ALA A 128 10.42 -18.19 -5.49
C ALA A 128 10.68 -17.81 -4.03
N PRO A 129 10.46 -16.55 -3.62
CA PRO A 129 10.53 -16.14 -2.22
C PRO A 129 9.35 -16.71 -1.41
N ASP A 130 9.45 -16.66 -0.09
CA ASP A 130 8.35 -17.03 0.81
C ASP A 130 7.22 -16.00 0.75
N TYR A 131 7.57 -14.72 0.62
CA TYR A 131 6.66 -13.59 0.36
C TYR A 131 7.45 -12.40 -0.20
N PHE A 132 6.75 -11.37 -0.71
CA PHE A 132 7.41 -10.18 -1.23
C PHE A 132 6.62 -8.89 -0.99
N TYR A 133 7.37 -7.79 -0.88
CA TYR A 133 6.84 -6.43 -0.95
C TYR A 133 6.92 -5.92 -2.37
N MET A 134 5.91 -5.16 -2.80
CA MET A 134 5.89 -4.45 -4.07
C MET A 134 5.48 -3.01 -3.86
N SER A 135 6.13 -2.07 -4.55
CA SER A 135 5.61 -0.72 -4.75
C SER A 135 5.69 -0.34 -6.21
N ALA A 136 4.65 0.31 -6.71
CA ALA A 136 4.51 0.80 -8.09
C ALA A 136 3.77 2.14 -8.07
N PRO A 137 3.77 2.95 -9.14
CA PRO A 137 2.85 4.08 -9.25
C PRO A 137 1.41 3.57 -9.46
N PRO A 138 0.39 4.37 -9.14
CA PRO A 138 -0.99 4.05 -9.51
C PRO A 138 -1.16 3.91 -11.02
N GLY A 139 -1.96 2.94 -11.45
CA GLY A 139 -2.37 2.83 -12.87
C GLY A 139 -2.07 1.50 -13.54
N GLU A 140 -0.93 0.87 -13.27
CA GLU A 140 -0.52 -0.39 -13.93
C GLU A 140 -0.07 -1.48 -12.93
N GLU A 141 -0.42 -1.35 -11.67
CA GLU A 141 0.05 -2.21 -10.58
C GLU A 141 -0.27 -3.69 -10.84
N GLU A 142 -1.46 -4.00 -11.35
CA GLU A 142 -1.83 -5.38 -11.70
C GLU A 142 -1.00 -5.92 -12.88
N THR A 143 -0.54 -5.03 -13.75
CA THR A 143 0.30 -5.41 -14.90
C THR A 143 1.73 -5.71 -14.47
N TYR A 144 2.31 -4.90 -13.59
CA TYR A 144 3.59 -5.21 -12.95
C TYR A 144 3.53 -6.53 -12.18
N LEU A 145 2.47 -6.73 -11.38
CA LEU A 145 2.26 -7.95 -10.59
C LEU A 145 2.20 -9.20 -11.49
N LYS A 146 1.54 -9.13 -12.66
CA LYS A 146 1.54 -10.22 -13.64
C LYS A 146 2.94 -10.56 -14.14
N GLY A 147 3.75 -9.52 -14.45
CA GLY A 147 5.15 -9.71 -14.87
C GLY A 147 6.00 -10.38 -13.79
N ILE A 148 5.86 -9.97 -12.54
CA ILE A 148 6.52 -10.60 -11.39
C ILE A 148 6.09 -12.06 -11.28
N SER A 149 4.78 -12.34 -11.37
CA SER A 149 4.23 -13.68 -11.28
C SER A 149 4.66 -14.60 -12.43
N ASP A 150 5.00 -14.07 -13.60
CA ASP A 150 5.57 -14.86 -14.71
C ASP A 150 6.93 -15.48 -14.32
N VAL A 151 7.65 -14.89 -13.36
CA VAL A 151 8.98 -15.36 -12.92
C VAL A 151 8.89 -16.25 -11.68
N ILE A 152 8.16 -15.81 -10.66
CA ILE A 152 8.15 -16.49 -9.35
C ILE A 152 6.88 -17.28 -9.08
N GLY A 153 5.92 -17.30 -10.02
CA GLY A 153 4.59 -17.84 -9.76
C GLY A 153 3.79 -16.94 -8.80
N ARG A 154 2.78 -17.52 -8.17
CA ARG A 154 1.98 -16.80 -7.19
C ARG A 154 2.55 -16.99 -5.79
N VAL A 155 3.04 -15.93 -5.23
CA VAL A 155 3.66 -15.84 -3.91
C VAL A 155 2.88 -14.80 -3.10
N PRO A 156 2.63 -14.99 -1.80
CA PRO A 156 2.03 -13.97 -0.95
C PRO A 156 2.76 -12.63 -1.08
N PHE A 157 1.99 -11.52 -1.16
CA PHE A 157 2.59 -10.21 -1.28
C PHE A 157 1.84 -9.15 -0.48
N PHE A 158 2.51 -8.04 -0.27
CA PHE A 158 1.99 -6.85 0.38
C PHE A 158 2.67 -5.62 -0.19
N GLY A 159 2.17 -4.44 0.14
CA GLY A 159 2.72 -3.16 -0.29
C GLY A 159 1.65 -2.21 -0.77
N GLY A 160 2.05 -1.21 -1.53
CA GLY A 160 1.10 -0.21 -2.02
C GLY A 160 1.68 0.69 -3.10
N SER A 161 0.78 1.48 -3.71
CA SER A 161 1.16 2.45 -4.71
C SER A 161 1.71 3.71 -4.06
N ALA A 162 2.79 4.23 -4.62
CA ALA A 162 3.35 5.52 -4.22
C ALA A 162 2.29 6.62 -4.27
N ALA A 163 2.42 7.60 -3.40
CA ALA A 163 1.47 8.68 -3.25
C ALA A 163 2.17 10.04 -3.13
N ASP A 164 1.46 11.10 -3.46
CA ASP A 164 1.87 12.49 -3.23
C ASP A 164 0.83 13.24 -2.41
N ASN A 165 1.16 14.43 -1.93
CA ASN A 165 0.29 15.18 -1.01
C ASN A 165 -0.94 15.83 -1.68
N THR A 166 -0.96 15.95 -3.01
CA THR A 166 -1.95 16.75 -3.77
C THR A 166 -2.66 15.97 -4.88
N ILE A 167 -2.32 14.70 -5.06
CA ILE A 167 -2.85 13.84 -6.13
C ILE A 167 -2.49 14.43 -7.52
N ALA A 168 -1.31 15.03 -7.63
CA ALA A 168 -0.84 15.70 -8.85
C ALA A 168 0.06 14.80 -9.72
N GLY A 169 0.35 13.57 -9.30
CA GLY A 169 1.27 12.67 -10.02
C GLY A 169 2.75 12.93 -9.71
N GLU A 170 3.03 13.53 -8.57
CA GLU A 170 4.39 13.87 -8.12
C GLU A 170 5.05 12.77 -7.28
N TRP A 171 4.40 11.62 -7.14
CA TRP A 171 4.91 10.47 -6.38
C TRP A 171 6.22 9.92 -6.95
N LEU A 172 7.01 9.32 -6.07
CA LEU A 172 8.28 8.69 -6.40
C LEU A 172 8.42 7.34 -5.70
N LEU A 173 9.01 6.39 -6.43
CA LEU A 173 9.50 5.11 -5.94
C LEU A 173 11.00 5.18 -5.77
N TYR A 174 11.53 4.49 -4.78
CA TYR A 174 12.98 4.45 -4.60
C TYR A 174 13.50 3.14 -4.01
N THR A 175 14.75 2.88 -4.32
CA THR A 175 15.64 1.94 -3.66
C THR A 175 16.95 2.67 -3.38
N ASP A 176 17.92 1.99 -2.75
CA ASP A 176 19.29 2.53 -2.61
C ASP A 176 19.98 2.86 -3.95
N LYS A 177 19.41 2.40 -5.07
CA LYS A 177 19.98 2.57 -6.43
C LYS A 177 19.08 3.28 -7.42
N MET A 178 17.87 3.61 -7.05
CA MET A 178 16.86 4.14 -7.98
C MET A 178 15.97 5.16 -7.29
N VAL A 179 15.66 6.24 -8.00
CA VAL A 179 14.53 7.15 -7.70
C VAL A 179 13.82 7.38 -9.03
N THR A 180 12.52 7.06 -9.11
CA THR A 180 11.75 7.17 -10.36
C THR A 180 10.28 7.48 -10.08
N PRO A 181 9.61 8.27 -10.92
CA PRO A 181 8.16 8.46 -10.87
C PRO A 181 7.38 7.30 -11.52
N ASP A 182 8.02 6.51 -12.39
CA ASP A 182 7.38 5.41 -13.11
C ASP A 182 8.29 4.18 -13.16
N GLY A 183 7.73 3.03 -12.72
CA GLY A 183 8.46 1.78 -12.60
C GLY A 183 7.90 0.89 -11.51
N VAL A 184 8.72 -0.01 -11.01
CA VAL A 184 8.36 -0.92 -9.92
C VAL A 184 9.55 -1.24 -9.04
N SER A 185 9.34 -1.35 -7.74
CA SER A 185 10.31 -1.87 -6.78
C SER A 185 9.76 -3.06 -6.04
N VAL A 186 10.63 -4.03 -5.71
CA VAL A 186 10.28 -5.24 -4.96
C VAL A 186 11.34 -5.58 -3.92
N ALA A 187 10.89 -6.20 -2.82
CA ALA A 187 11.78 -6.87 -1.86
C ALA A 187 11.29 -8.31 -1.72
N PHE A 188 12.13 -9.28 -2.08
CA PHE A 188 11.88 -10.71 -1.98
C PHE A 188 12.44 -11.25 -0.67
N PHE A 189 11.61 -11.89 0.14
CA PHE A 189 11.99 -12.42 1.45
C PHE A 189 12.10 -13.93 1.44
N TYR A 190 13.19 -14.43 2.02
CA TYR A 190 13.48 -15.84 2.24
C TYR A 190 13.76 -16.04 3.73
N THR A 191 12.85 -16.73 4.41
CA THR A 191 12.90 -16.92 5.86
C THR A 191 12.06 -18.12 6.28
N ASP A 192 12.38 -18.75 7.39
CA ASP A 192 11.56 -19.77 8.02
C ASP A 192 10.60 -19.20 9.08
N LYS A 193 10.61 -17.87 9.25
CA LYS A 193 9.74 -17.20 10.21
C LYS A 193 8.31 -17.09 9.72
N PRO A 194 7.32 -17.14 10.63
CA PRO A 194 5.94 -16.95 10.26
C PRO A 194 5.70 -15.57 9.65
N PHE A 195 4.80 -15.53 8.70
CA PHE A 195 4.34 -14.33 8.02
C PHE A 195 2.82 -14.37 7.95
N ALA A 196 2.19 -13.24 8.13
CA ALA A 196 0.76 -13.09 7.89
C ALA A 196 0.47 -11.71 7.29
N ASN A 197 -0.54 -11.67 6.42
CA ASN A 197 -1.11 -10.43 5.91
C ASN A 197 -2.62 -10.46 6.12
N LYS A 198 -3.20 -9.35 6.51
CA LYS A 198 -4.64 -9.11 6.48
C LYS A 198 -4.91 -7.97 5.51
N PHE A 199 -5.58 -8.32 4.42
CA PHE A 199 -5.99 -7.39 3.37
C PHE A 199 -7.51 -7.23 3.41
N THR A 200 -8.02 -6.00 3.56
CA THR A 200 -9.45 -5.75 3.71
C THR A 200 -9.82 -4.30 3.40
N GLY A 201 -11.01 -4.07 2.83
CA GLY A 201 -11.61 -2.74 2.75
C GLY A 201 -12.23 -2.32 4.09
N ALA A 202 -12.69 -3.29 4.87
CA ALA A 202 -13.40 -3.07 6.13
C ALA A 202 -14.63 -2.13 5.99
N TYR A 203 -15.29 -2.21 4.84
CA TYR A 203 -16.58 -1.59 4.57
C TYR A 203 -17.71 -2.61 4.74
N ASN A 204 -18.90 -2.11 5.04
CA ASN A 204 -20.12 -2.90 5.05
C ASN A 204 -20.70 -2.98 3.62
N GLU A 205 -21.16 -4.16 3.22
CA GLU A 205 -21.91 -4.32 1.98
C GLU A 205 -23.33 -3.78 2.19
N THR A 206 -23.81 -2.92 1.26
CA THR A 206 -25.22 -2.53 1.24
C THR A 206 -26.06 -3.57 0.48
N GLY A 207 -27.35 -3.43 0.43
CA GLY A 207 -28.22 -4.26 -0.42
C GLY A 207 -28.14 -3.95 -1.92
N ASN A 208 -27.39 -2.89 -2.31
CA ASN A 208 -27.29 -2.44 -3.69
C ASN A 208 -26.18 -3.19 -4.44
N MET A 209 -26.60 -3.97 -5.44
CA MET A 209 -25.70 -4.77 -6.28
C MET A 209 -26.19 -4.73 -7.74
N GLY A 210 -25.26 -4.77 -8.68
CA GLY A 210 -25.53 -4.84 -10.10
C GLY A 210 -24.40 -5.55 -10.85
N ILE A 211 -24.56 -5.70 -12.15
CA ILE A 211 -23.58 -6.31 -13.04
C ILE A 211 -22.91 -5.23 -13.88
N ILE A 212 -21.59 -5.27 -13.98
CA ILE A 212 -20.85 -4.44 -14.92
C ILE A 212 -21.18 -4.89 -16.33
N THR A 213 -21.94 -4.06 -17.06
CA THR A 213 -22.40 -4.40 -18.41
C THR A 213 -21.55 -3.80 -19.50
N LYS A 214 -20.79 -2.75 -19.20
CA LYS A 214 -19.90 -2.12 -20.18
C LYS A 214 -18.72 -1.40 -19.52
N LEU A 215 -17.55 -1.60 -20.12
CA LEU A 215 -16.30 -0.91 -19.78
C LEU A 215 -15.71 -0.25 -21.04
N ASP A 216 -14.97 0.85 -20.85
CA ASP A 216 -13.97 1.33 -21.81
C ASP A 216 -12.59 1.09 -21.21
N GLY A 217 -11.81 0.22 -21.85
CA GLY A 217 -10.59 -0.34 -21.27
C GLY A 217 -10.90 -1.17 -20.02
N LYS A 218 -10.17 -0.94 -18.92
CA LYS A 218 -10.34 -1.71 -17.68
C LYS A 218 -10.71 -0.86 -16.46
N ARG A 219 -10.56 0.45 -16.57
CA ARG A 219 -10.72 1.40 -15.46
C ARG A 219 -11.73 2.51 -15.73
N THR A 220 -12.46 2.43 -16.83
CA THR A 220 -13.60 3.31 -17.10
C THR A 220 -14.88 2.48 -17.09
N LEU A 221 -15.62 2.57 -15.99
CA LEU A 221 -16.89 1.91 -15.81
C LEU A 221 -17.97 2.72 -16.54
N MET A 222 -18.48 2.19 -17.67
CA MET A 222 -19.47 2.85 -18.49
C MET A 222 -20.88 2.61 -17.98
N GLU A 223 -21.23 1.33 -17.71
CA GLU A 223 -22.59 0.95 -17.35
C GLU A 223 -22.63 -0.16 -16.28
N ILE A 224 -23.61 -0.03 -15.39
CA ILE A 224 -24.04 -1.07 -14.44
C ILE A 224 -25.51 -1.39 -14.78
N ASP A 225 -25.82 -2.65 -15.07
CA ASP A 225 -27.17 -3.12 -15.47
C ASP A 225 -27.74 -2.35 -16.67
N GLY A 226 -26.91 -1.88 -17.60
CA GLY A 226 -27.31 -1.07 -18.77
C GLY A 226 -27.61 0.40 -18.44
N VAL A 227 -27.36 0.85 -17.20
CA VAL A 227 -27.50 2.25 -16.77
C VAL A 227 -26.13 2.90 -16.67
N PRO A 228 -25.93 4.15 -17.12
CA PRO A 228 -24.67 4.86 -16.96
C PRO A 228 -24.18 4.83 -15.51
N ALA A 229 -22.88 4.53 -15.30
CA ALA A 229 -22.33 4.15 -14.00
C ALA A 229 -22.54 5.21 -12.90
N VAL A 230 -22.32 6.50 -13.23
CA VAL A 230 -22.54 7.59 -12.26
C VAL A 230 -24.00 7.71 -11.89
N LYS A 231 -24.94 7.54 -12.85
CA LYS A 231 -26.37 7.59 -12.56
C LYS A 231 -26.80 6.44 -11.64
N LYS A 232 -26.25 5.24 -11.88
CA LYS A 232 -26.50 4.09 -11.01
C LYS A 232 -25.92 4.30 -9.61
N TYR A 233 -24.75 4.90 -9.52
CA TYR A 233 -24.13 5.26 -8.23
C TYR A 233 -24.96 6.29 -7.46
N MET A 234 -25.47 7.34 -8.13
CA MET A 234 -26.38 8.33 -7.53
C MET A 234 -27.68 7.68 -7.04
N GLU A 235 -28.28 6.77 -7.83
CA GLU A 235 -29.46 6.00 -7.44
C GLU A 235 -29.22 5.22 -6.13
N TRP A 236 -28.07 4.56 -6.02
CA TRP A 236 -27.73 3.74 -4.85
C TRP A 236 -27.38 4.55 -3.61
N THR A 237 -26.63 5.63 -3.78
CA THR A 237 -26.07 6.41 -2.65
C THR A 237 -26.96 7.57 -2.22
N GLY A 238 -27.91 8.00 -3.08
CA GLY A 238 -28.71 9.21 -2.86
C GLY A 238 -27.90 10.51 -2.96
N GLN A 239 -26.67 10.45 -3.44
CA GLN A 239 -25.79 11.63 -3.57
C GLN A 239 -26.27 12.55 -4.72
N PRO A 240 -26.17 13.87 -4.57
CA PRO A 240 -26.48 14.81 -5.63
C PRO A 240 -25.46 14.74 -6.77
N GLU A 241 -25.85 15.16 -7.97
CA GLU A 241 -25.04 15.10 -9.17
C GLU A 241 -23.69 15.82 -9.00
N GLU A 242 -23.70 17.01 -8.38
CA GLU A 242 -22.48 17.79 -8.16
C GLU A 242 -21.42 17.04 -7.32
N ALA A 243 -21.86 16.18 -6.41
CA ALA A 243 -20.98 15.36 -5.59
C ALA A 243 -20.42 14.13 -6.34
N CYS A 244 -21.07 13.76 -7.46
CA CYS A 244 -20.70 12.56 -8.23
C CYS A 244 -19.96 12.87 -9.55
N MET A 245 -19.85 14.14 -9.93
CA MET A 245 -19.21 14.55 -11.18
C MET A 245 -17.81 15.08 -10.95
N GLY A 246 -16.95 14.88 -11.96
CA GLY A 246 -15.56 15.29 -11.88
C GLY A 246 -14.82 14.68 -10.69
N GLY A 247 -13.79 15.33 -10.23
CA GLY A 247 -12.97 14.91 -9.07
C GLY A 247 -13.72 14.93 -7.73
N ASN A 248 -14.90 15.51 -7.62
CA ASN A 248 -15.70 15.50 -6.39
C ASN A 248 -16.09 14.07 -5.97
N LEU A 249 -16.23 13.18 -6.96
CA LEU A 249 -16.57 11.79 -6.73
C LEU A 249 -15.52 11.07 -5.86
N LEU A 250 -14.25 11.43 -5.99
CA LEU A 250 -13.17 10.85 -5.18
C LEU A 250 -13.36 11.10 -3.68
N ALA A 251 -13.77 12.31 -3.29
CA ALA A 251 -14.06 12.62 -1.89
C ALA A 251 -15.35 11.95 -1.40
N THR A 252 -16.40 11.95 -2.24
CA THR A 252 -17.69 11.33 -1.93
C THR A 252 -17.57 9.83 -1.71
N CYS A 253 -16.75 9.13 -2.50
CA CYS A 253 -16.63 7.68 -2.45
C CYS A 253 -15.87 7.16 -1.21
N VAL A 254 -15.20 8.00 -0.43
CA VAL A 254 -14.46 7.53 0.76
C VAL A 254 -15.38 6.80 1.75
N THR A 255 -16.61 7.25 1.91
CA THR A 255 -17.60 6.63 2.80
C THR A 255 -18.63 5.75 2.07
N ALA A 256 -18.65 5.78 0.74
CA ALA A 256 -19.61 5.04 -0.08
C ALA A 256 -18.94 4.47 -1.35
N PRO A 257 -17.87 3.66 -1.24
CA PRO A 257 -17.19 3.15 -2.43
C PRO A 257 -17.98 2.02 -3.12
N LEU A 258 -17.48 1.63 -4.30
CA LEU A 258 -17.87 0.39 -4.96
C LEU A 258 -16.89 -0.73 -4.62
N GLY A 259 -17.35 -1.96 -4.65
CA GLY A 259 -16.53 -3.15 -4.48
C GLY A 259 -16.89 -4.22 -5.49
N VAL A 260 -15.96 -5.12 -5.76
CA VAL A 260 -16.20 -6.33 -6.53
C VAL A 260 -15.89 -7.55 -5.67
N LYS A 261 -16.72 -8.57 -5.79
CA LYS A 261 -16.58 -9.82 -5.04
C LYS A 261 -16.27 -10.95 -5.99
N ASP A 262 -15.23 -11.68 -5.69
CA ASP A 262 -14.95 -12.91 -6.42
C ASP A 262 -15.96 -13.99 -6.02
N ARG A 263 -16.31 -14.87 -6.98
CA ARG A 263 -17.29 -15.94 -6.74
C ARG A 263 -16.85 -16.95 -5.68
N LEU A 264 -15.57 -17.05 -5.42
CA LEU A 264 -14.97 -18.05 -4.51
C LEU A 264 -14.32 -17.44 -3.28
N GLY A 265 -14.13 -16.10 -3.24
CA GLY A 265 -13.47 -15.39 -2.14
C GLY A 265 -14.45 -14.73 -1.18
N GLU A 266 -14.03 -14.52 0.05
CA GLU A 266 -14.76 -13.73 1.04
C GLU A 266 -14.46 -12.24 0.92
N LEU A 267 -13.34 -11.88 0.27
CA LEU A 267 -12.90 -10.51 0.12
C LEU A 267 -13.78 -9.74 -0.88
N THR A 268 -14.36 -8.65 -0.44
CA THR A 268 -14.88 -7.62 -1.32
C THR A 268 -13.77 -6.59 -1.57
N ALA A 269 -13.16 -6.68 -2.76
CA ALA A 269 -12.08 -5.79 -3.15
C ALA A 269 -12.67 -4.44 -3.57
N VAL A 270 -12.27 -3.37 -2.90
CA VAL A 270 -12.78 -2.04 -3.21
C VAL A 270 -12.26 -1.58 -4.57
N ARG A 271 -13.15 -1.00 -5.35
CA ARG A 271 -12.94 -0.33 -6.63
C ARG A 271 -13.44 1.10 -6.49
N HIS A 272 -12.61 1.93 -5.88
CA HIS A 272 -13.04 3.27 -5.54
C HIS A 272 -13.29 4.12 -6.79
N PRO A 273 -14.45 4.79 -6.87
CA PRO A 273 -14.71 5.80 -7.89
C PRO A 273 -13.73 6.97 -7.76
N MET A 274 -13.20 7.46 -8.88
CA MET A 274 -12.23 8.55 -8.89
C MET A 274 -12.76 9.82 -9.55
N ASN A 275 -13.46 9.66 -10.66
CA ASN A 275 -13.96 10.78 -11.46
C ASN A 275 -15.25 10.41 -12.16
N GLY A 276 -16.26 11.26 -12.07
CA GLY A 276 -17.47 11.17 -12.87
C GLY A 276 -17.31 11.98 -14.16
N ASN A 277 -17.39 11.33 -15.31
CA ASN A 277 -17.21 11.96 -16.61
C ASN A 277 -18.51 12.57 -17.14
N ASP A 278 -18.43 13.51 -18.09
CA ASP A 278 -19.60 14.21 -18.66
C ASP A 278 -20.62 13.29 -19.33
N ASP A 279 -20.20 12.10 -19.78
CA ASP A 279 -21.06 11.05 -20.32
C ASP A 279 -21.66 10.12 -19.25
N TYR A 280 -21.50 10.46 -17.97
CA TYR A 280 -21.86 9.66 -16.79
C TYR A 280 -21.16 8.31 -16.69
N SER A 281 -20.08 8.08 -17.42
CA SER A 281 -19.13 7.02 -17.09
C SER A 281 -18.31 7.41 -15.87
N MET A 282 -17.62 6.43 -15.26
CA MET A 282 -16.89 6.58 -14.02
C MET A 282 -15.47 6.05 -14.15
N ALA A 283 -14.46 6.88 -13.91
CA ALA A 283 -13.11 6.39 -13.72
C ALA A 283 -12.99 5.70 -12.35
N VAL A 284 -12.31 4.54 -12.30
CA VAL A 284 -12.10 3.74 -11.09
C VAL A 284 -10.63 3.42 -10.87
N GLY A 285 -10.24 3.24 -9.61
CA GLY A 285 -8.84 3.12 -9.21
C GLY A 285 -8.14 1.82 -9.62
N ASN A 286 -8.86 0.74 -9.94
CA ASN A 286 -8.28 -0.57 -10.24
C ASN A 286 -9.02 -1.28 -11.38
N ASP A 287 -8.35 -2.30 -11.97
CA ASP A 287 -8.91 -3.09 -13.07
C ASP A 287 -10.25 -3.73 -12.70
N MET A 288 -11.21 -3.65 -13.63
CA MET A 288 -12.53 -4.30 -13.59
C MET A 288 -12.71 -5.21 -14.81
N ALA A 289 -13.76 -6.03 -14.80
CA ALA A 289 -14.14 -6.87 -15.91
C ALA A 289 -15.66 -6.88 -16.10
N GLU A 290 -16.12 -6.87 -17.36
CA GLU A 290 -17.54 -7.05 -17.70
C GLU A 290 -18.06 -8.39 -17.19
N GLY A 291 -19.32 -8.43 -16.81
CA GLY A 291 -19.97 -9.59 -16.22
C GLY A 291 -19.66 -9.80 -14.74
N THR A 292 -18.85 -8.94 -14.13
CA THR A 292 -18.55 -9.00 -12.69
C THR A 292 -19.66 -8.29 -11.90
N ALA A 293 -20.04 -8.86 -10.74
CA ALA A 293 -20.91 -8.19 -9.79
C ALA A 293 -20.19 -7.02 -9.12
N VAL A 294 -20.82 -5.86 -9.10
CA VAL A 294 -20.39 -4.68 -8.38
C VAL A 294 -21.37 -4.39 -7.25
N ILE A 295 -20.87 -4.06 -6.09
CA ILE A 295 -21.63 -3.86 -4.85
C ILE A 295 -21.34 -2.45 -4.34
N GLN A 296 -22.36 -1.72 -3.91
CA GLN A 296 -22.15 -0.51 -3.13
C GLN A 296 -21.74 -0.88 -1.71
N LEU A 297 -20.70 -0.20 -1.24
CA LEU A 297 -20.17 -0.34 0.10
C LEU A 297 -20.42 0.94 0.91
N GLU A 298 -20.39 0.83 2.22
CA GLU A 298 -20.50 2.00 3.11
C GLU A 298 -19.68 1.85 4.39
N ALA A 299 -19.17 2.96 4.90
CA ALA A 299 -18.62 3.10 6.25
C ALA A 299 -18.62 4.57 6.66
N SER A 300 -18.93 4.83 7.91
CA SER A 300 -18.68 6.12 8.55
C SER A 300 -17.19 6.33 8.83
N VAL A 301 -16.78 7.57 9.04
CA VAL A 301 -15.38 7.89 9.43
C VAL A 301 -15.01 7.18 10.76
N ASP A 302 -15.95 7.07 11.70
CA ASP A 302 -15.74 6.34 12.95
C ASP A 302 -15.45 4.86 12.71
N GLU A 303 -16.20 4.22 11.79
CA GLU A 303 -15.97 2.83 11.39
C GLU A 303 -14.63 2.67 10.66
N LEU A 304 -14.24 3.62 9.81
CA LEU A 304 -12.93 3.61 9.16
C LEU A 304 -11.79 3.65 10.17
N ILE A 305 -11.89 4.48 11.19
CA ILE A 305 -10.90 4.56 12.29
C ILE A 305 -10.89 3.26 13.09
N ALA A 306 -12.04 2.81 13.58
CA ALA A 306 -12.15 1.59 14.39
C ALA A 306 -11.73 0.31 13.64
N SER A 307 -11.86 0.31 12.29
CA SER A 307 -11.46 -0.83 11.45
C SER A 307 -9.96 -1.13 11.53
N VAL A 308 -9.13 -0.14 11.86
CA VAL A 308 -7.68 -0.32 12.01
C VAL A 308 -7.37 -1.26 13.16
N GLY A 309 -7.97 -1.04 14.32
CA GLY A 309 -7.83 -1.92 15.49
C GLY A 309 -8.38 -3.32 15.24
N LYS A 310 -9.54 -3.43 14.57
CA LYS A 310 -10.13 -4.73 14.18
C LYS A 310 -9.21 -5.51 13.24
N THR A 311 -8.69 -4.85 12.20
CA THR A 311 -7.77 -5.47 11.22
C THR A 311 -6.49 -5.98 11.89
N LEU A 312 -5.94 -5.23 12.85
CA LEU A 312 -4.77 -5.66 13.63
C LEU A 312 -5.09 -6.86 14.53
N ALA A 313 -6.28 -6.91 15.15
CA ALA A 313 -6.69 -8.05 15.95
C ALA A 313 -6.83 -9.32 15.09
N GLU A 314 -7.42 -9.21 13.88
CA GLU A 314 -7.51 -10.31 12.92
C GLU A 314 -6.14 -10.77 12.42
N LEU A 315 -5.25 -9.83 12.11
CA LEU A 315 -3.86 -10.14 11.72
C LEU A 315 -3.13 -10.93 12.81
N LYS A 316 -3.28 -10.52 14.08
CA LYS A 316 -2.71 -11.26 15.23
C LYS A 316 -3.29 -12.67 15.33
N GLY A 317 -4.59 -12.83 15.06
CA GLY A 317 -5.25 -14.13 14.98
C GLY A 317 -4.62 -15.04 13.92
N LYS A 318 -4.29 -14.51 12.74
CA LYS A 318 -3.60 -15.23 11.65
C LYS A 318 -2.19 -15.71 12.03
N MET A 319 -1.54 -15.05 12.97
CA MET A 319 -0.23 -15.50 13.49
C MET A 319 -0.32 -16.75 14.37
N ASN A 320 -1.51 -17.23 14.71
CA ASN A 320 -1.73 -18.49 15.46
C ASN A 320 -0.88 -18.60 16.74
N GLY A 321 -0.80 -17.52 17.52
CA GLY A 321 -0.03 -17.46 18.75
C GLY A 321 1.49 -17.33 18.59
N LYS A 322 1.99 -17.20 17.35
CA LYS A 322 3.40 -16.90 17.09
C LYS A 322 3.73 -15.46 17.46
N GLU A 323 4.91 -15.24 18.02
CA GLU A 323 5.37 -13.90 18.37
C GLU A 323 5.62 -13.04 17.12
N ILE A 324 5.17 -11.79 17.18
CA ILE A 324 5.37 -10.79 16.12
C ILE A 324 6.62 -9.97 16.45
N GLY A 325 7.54 -9.91 15.50
CA GLY A 325 8.77 -9.13 15.61
C GLY A 325 8.66 -7.72 15.04
N ALA A 326 7.81 -7.52 14.03
CA ALA A 326 7.57 -6.23 13.40
C ALA A 326 6.23 -6.21 12.67
N LEU A 327 5.69 -5.02 12.41
CA LEU A 327 4.49 -4.80 11.61
C LEU A 327 4.75 -3.77 10.52
N HIS A 328 4.26 -4.05 9.32
CA HIS A 328 4.21 -3.12 8.20
C HIS A 328 2.75 -2.86 7.86
N LEU A 329 2.32 -1.61 7.94
CA LEU A 329 0.91 -1.24 7.87
C LEU A 329 0.68 -0.31 6.67
N VAL A 330 0.09 -0.85 5.60
CA VAL A 330 -0.33 -0.06 4.44
C VAL A 330 -1.75 0.43 4.65
N HIS A 331 -1.92 1.73 4.67
CA HIS A 331 -3.21 2.39 4.86
C HIS A 331 -3.52 3.29 3.66
N CYS A 332 -4.72 3.21 3.12
CA CYS A 332 -5.09 4.02 1.97
C CYS A 332 -5.01 5.53 2.24
N GLY A 333 -4.44 6.29 1.30
CA GLY A 333 -4.39 7.75 1.31
C GLY A 333 -5.78 8.39 1.21
N GLY A 334 -6.71 7.79 0.45
CA GLY A 334 -8.10 8.25 0.40
C GLY A 334 -8.80 8.12 1.76
N ARG A 335 -8.61 7.01 2.48
CA ARG A 335 -9.09 6.87 3.87
C ARG A 335 -8.42 7.89 4.79
N ARG A 336 -7.09 8.11 4.64
CA ARG A 336 -6.35 9.14 5.38
C ARG A 336 -6.94 10.54 5.14
N ALA A 337 -7.29 10.87 3.89
CA ALA A 337 -7.93 12.14 3.54
C ALA A 337 -9.31 12.28 4.21
N GLY A 338 -10.14 11.24 4.20
CA GLY A 338 -11.45 11.26 4.84
C GLY A 338 -11.41 11.29 6.37
N ILE A 339 -10.36 10.72 6.98
CA ILE A 339 -10.12 10.76 8.43
C ILE A 339 -9.58 12.14 8.85
N ASP A 340 -8.82 12.78 7.97
CA ASP A 340 -8.29 14.14 8.10
C ASP A 340 -7.63 14.43 9.46
N SER A 341 -8.09 15.45 10.17
CA SER A 341 -7.54 15.91 11.46
C SER A 341 -7.65 14.87 12.59
N ARG A 342 -8.43 13.81 12.40
CA ARG A 342 -8.61 12.72 13.37
C ARG A 342 -7.54 11.61 13.27
N ILE A 343 -6.45 11.83 12.54
CA ILE A 343 -5.39 10.82 12.33
C ILE A 343 -4.76 10.30 13.64
N ASP A 344 -4.75 11.10 14.69
CA ASP A 344 -4.29 10.68 16.01
C ASP A 344 -5.16 9.58 16.63
N GLU A 345 -6.43 9.47 16.24
CA GLU A 345 -7.30 8.37 16.67
C GLU A 345 -6.87 7.05 16.02
N VAL A 346 -6.48 7.08 14.74
CA VAL A 346 -5.86 5.92 14.06
C VAL A 346 -4.57 5.49 14.77
N THR A 347 -3.74 6.46 15.15
CA THR A 347 -2.51 6.19 15.91
C THR A 347 -2.82 5.51 17.25
N LYS A 348 -3.87 5.94 17.96
CA LYS A 348 -4.32 5.31 19.22
C LYS A 348 -4.82 3.89 18.99
N GLU A 349 -5.61 3.66 17.93
CA GLU A 349 -6.08 2.31 17.55
C GLU A 349 -4.90 1.37 17.30
N ILE A 350 -3.89 1.80 16.53
CA ILE A 350 -2.69 1.00 16.31
C ILE A 350 -2.01 0.68 17.64
N LYS A 351 -1.67 1.70 18.43
CA LYS A 351 -0.94 1.54 19.71
C LYS A 351 -1.67 0.64 20.70
N SER A 352 -3.01 0.72 20.75
CA SER A 352 -3.83 -0.13 21.62
C SER A 352 -3.67 -1.61 21.32
N GLN A 353 -3.37 -1.96 20.06
CA GLN A 353 -3.24 -3.33 19.59
C GLN A 353 -1.81 -3.85 19.59
N VAL A 354 -0.82 -3.01 19.33
CA VAL A 354 0.55 -3.48 19.03
C VAL A 354 1.47 -3.46 20.25
N GLY A 355 1.16 -2.68 21.30
CA GLY A 355 2.07 -2.53 22.45
C GLY A 355 3.45 -2.02 22.02
N ASP A 356 4.51 -2.76 22.38
CA ASP A 356 5.89 -2.44 22.10
C ASP A 356 6.41 -3.02 20.77
N ILE A 357 5.54 -3.63 19.95
CA ILE A 357 5.96 -4.19 18.66
C ILE A 357 6.35 -3.03 17.72
N PRO A 358 7.57 -3.02 17.15
CA PRO A 358 7.96 -2.02 16.16
C PRO A 358 7.06 -2.06 14.93
N PHE A 359 6.66 -0.90 14.44
CA PHE A 359 5.83 -0.81 13.25
C PHE A 359 6.10 0.46 12.45
N ILE A 360 5.73 0.43 11.17
CA ILE A 360 5.63 1.61 10.33
C ILE A 360 4.33 1.55 9.54
N THR A 361 3.66 2.70 9.41
CA THR A 361 2.49 2.86 8.55
C THR A 361 2.80 3.82 7.41
N GLU A 362 2.55 3.40 6.19
CA GLU A 362 2.55 4.27 5.00
C GLU A 362 1.12 4.54 4.54
N PHE A 363 0.91 5.65 3.82
CA PHE A 363 -0.35 6.02 3.19
C PHE A 363 -0.20 6.01 1.67
N THR A 364 -0.97 5.15 1.00
CA THR A 364 -0.78 4.77 -0.40
C THR A 364 -1.98 5.12 -1.27
N PHE A 365 -1.78 5.20 -2.59
CA PHE A 365 -2.86 5.40 -3.57
C PHE A 365 -3.37 4.10 -4.19
N GLY A 366 -3.03 2.98 -3.60
CA GLY A 366 -3.49 1.64 -3.89
C GLY A 366 -2.84 0.68 -2.91
N GLU A 367 -3.57 -0.31 -2.41
CA GLU A 367 -3.10 -1.26 -1.41
C GLU A 367 -3.02 -2.65 -2.02
N TYR A 368 -1.98 -3.40 -1.65
CA TYR A 368 -1.70 -4.74 -2.18
C TYR A 368 -1.70 -5.77 -1.07
N GLY A 369 -2.33 -6.91 -1.33
CA GLY A 369 -2.37 -8.00 -0.38
C GLY A 369 -2.77 -9.30 -1.03
N TYR A 370 -2.81 -10.37 -0.23
CA TYR A 370 -3.24 -11.67 -0.70
C TYR A 370 -4.34 -12.25 0.21
N GLU A 371 -5.14 -13.13 -0.36
CA GLU A 371 -6.14 -13.91 0.35
C GLU A 371 -5.61 -15.30 0.70
N ASP A 372 -6.15 -15.91 1.75
CA ASP A 372 -5.75 -17.24 2.22
C ASP A 372 -6.04 -18.34 1.17
N ASP A 373 -7.00 -18.12 0.26
CA ASP A 373 -7.24 -18.95 -0.92
C ASP A 373 -6.14 -18.82 -1.98
N GLY A 374 -5.17 -17.96 -1.70
CA GLY A 374 -3.96 -17.75 -2.47
C GLY A 374 -4.08 -16.75 -3.60
N ARG A 375 -4.97 -15.80 -3.60
CA ARG A 375 -5.04 -14.72 -4.60
C ARG A 375 -4.27 -13.50 -4.17
N ASN A 376 -3.56 -12.92 -5.12
CA ASN A 376 -2.94 -11.62 -4.99
C ASN A 376 -3.88 -10.58 -5.59
N THR A 377 -4.16 -9.52 -4.84
CA THR A 377 -5.14 -8.49 -5.21
C THR A 377 -4.59 -7.10 -4.95
N CYS A 378 -4.86 -6.17 -5.88
CA CYS A 378 -4.69 -4.74 -5.71
C CYS A 378 -6.08 -4.11 -5.51
N GLY A 379 -6.18 -3.11 -4.65
CA GLY A 379 -7.43 -2.39 -4.39
C GLY A 379 -7.15 -0.96 -3.95
N GLY A 380 -8.17 -0.15 -3.88
CA GLY A 380 -8.11 1.20 -3.30
C GLY A 380 -9.02 1.31 -2.07
N LEU A 381 -8.84 2.31 -1.23
CA LEU A 381 -9.54 2.48 0.04
C LEU A 381 -9.45 1.26 0.97
N MET A 382 -8.36 0.50 0.90
CA MET A 382 -8.16 -0.72 1.68
C MET A 382 -7.10 -0.55 2.77
N LEU A 383 -6.92 -1.59 3.56
CA LEU A 383 -5.83 -1.80 4.52
C LEU A 383 -5.09 -3.08 4.12
N SER A 384 -3.77 -3.04 4.12
CA SER A 384 -2.91 -4.22 3.97
C SER A 384 -1.90 -4.25 5.11
N PHE A 385 -2.23 -4.99 6.15
CA PHE A 385 -1.43 -5.07 7.35
C PHE A 385 -0.67 -6.38 7.40
N THR A 386 0.62 -6.28 7.61
CA THR A 386 1.58 -7.39 7.55
C THR A 386 2.28 -7.58 8.87
N ALA A 387 2.35 -8.81 9.34
CA ALA A 387 3.09 -9.23 10.52
C ALA A 387 4.27 -10.13 10.13
N PHE A 388 5.44 -9.77 10.63
CA PHE A 388 6.67 -10.57 10.52
C PHE A 388 6.92 -11.27 11.85
N GLY A 389 7.09 -12.61 11.83
CA GLY A 389 7.37 -13.41 13.02
C GLY A 389 8.77 -13.18 13.57
N LYS A 390 8.91 -13.40 14.87
CA LYS A 390 10.16 -13.25 15.64
C LYS A 390 11.11 -14.38 15.43
#